data_f7937d4abf03b19e55e418a7f0537bf4
#
_entry.id   f7937d4abf03b19e55e418a7f0537bf4
#
_cell.length_a   1.000
_cell.length_b   1.000
_cell.length_c   1.000
_cell.angle_alpha   90.00
_cell.angle_beta   90.00
_cell.angle_gamma   90.00
#
_symmetry.space_group_name_H-M   'P 1'
#
loop_
_entity.id
_entity.type
_entity.pdbx_description
1 polymer ?
#
loop_
_entity_poly.entity_id
_entity_poly.type
_entity_poly.pdbx_seq_one_letter_code
_entity_poly.pdbx_strand_id
1 'polypeptide(L)'
;MEKKLKKISKKINLYLNNYLSKFNSSDLIAPMKYGLFPGGKKIRSKIIFDVGKIFDVKKKNLLILAASVEAIHAYSLIHDDLPCMDNDTLRRGKPSTHVRFGESTAILAGNSLLTTAFEILSDKNLKVNDNIKSRLINFLSRCSGQTGIAGGQYLDLNYEKKKVSLQKILNMELKKTGKLFEFCCVAPLLLKKNKKDIKFFSKIGKDIGLMFQIVDDMIDFKGITKLAGKKTK
;
A
#
# COMPACT_ATOMS: atom_id res chain seq x y z
N MET A 1 17.59 -7.72 10.98
CA MET A 1 16.29 -7.27 10.45
C MET A 1 16.40 -6.83 8.99
N GLU A 2 17.35 -6.00 8.64
CA GLU A 2 17.53 -5.42 7.30
C GLU A 2 17.77 -6.45 6.18
N LYS A 3 18.63 -7.46 6.39
CA LYS A 3 18.86 -8.56 5.43
C LYS A 3 17.57 -9.30 5.06
N LYS A 4 16.65 -9.50 6.05
CA LYS A 4 15.35 -10.18 5.83
C LYS A 4 14.41 -9.30 5.00
N LEU A 5 14.36 -7.99 5.27
CA LEU A 5 13.60 -7.01 4.49
C LEU A 5 14.08 -6.97 3.03
N LYS A 6 15.38 -6.87 2.78
CA LYS A 6 15.97 -6.88 1.43
C LYS A 6 15.59 -8.16 0.66
N LYS A 7 15.61 -9.33 1.32
CA LYS A 7 15.22 -10.62 0.69
C LYS A 7 13.73 -10.66 0.32
N ILE A 8 12.84 -10.17 1.19
CA ILE A 8 11.40 -10.08 0.92
C ILE A 8 11.14 -9.11 -0.23
N SER A 9 11.71 -7.91 -0.17
CA SER A 9 11.59 -6.89 -1.22
C SER A 9 12.01 -7.42 -2.60
N LYS A 10 13.16 -8.10 -2.70
CA LYS A 10 13.63 -8.70 -3.96
C LYS A 10 12.62 -9.70 -4.55
N LYS A 11 12.02 -10.56 -3.69
CA LYS A 11 11.02 -11.55 -4.14
C LYS A 11 9.73 -10.90 -4.65
N ILE A 12 9.26 -9.86 -3.97
CA ILE A 12 8.03 -9.15 -4.36
C ILE A 12 8.26 -8.39 -5.65
N ASN A 13 9.38 -7.68 -5.76
CA ASN A 13 9.74 -6.95 -6.98
C ASN A 13 9.86 -7.88 -8.18
N LEU A 14 10.49 -9.05 -8.00
CA LEU A 14 10.58 -10.07 -9.05
C LEU A 14 9.19 -10.58 -9.46
N TYR A 15 8.33 -10.90 -8.50
CA TYR A 15 6.96 -11.35 -8.76
C TYR A 15 6.17 -10.29 -9.55
N LEU A 16 6.16 -9.05 -9.08
CA LEU A 16 5.43 -7.94 -9.71
C LEU A 16 6.00 -7.60 -11.09
N ASN A 17 7.33 -7.61 -11.24
CA ASN A 17 7.94 -7.39 -12.54
C ASN A 17 7.55 -8.47 -13.54
N ASN A 18 7.60 -9.75 -13.16
CA ASN A 18 7.18 -10.86 -14.01
C ASN A 18 5.67 -10.82 -14.31
N TYR A 19 4.87 -10.35 -13.35
CA TYR A 19 3.42 -10.19 -13.55
C TYR A 19 3.13 -9.13 -14.62
N LEU A 20 3.70 -7.93 -14.46
CA LEU A 20 3.51 -6.81 -15.38
C LEU A 20 4.14 -7.09 -16.76
N SER A 21 5.21 -7.86 -16.83
CA SER A 21 5.87 -8.21 -18.11
C SER A 21 5.01 -9.08 -19.02
N LYS A 22 3.91 -9.64 -18.55
CA LYS A 22 2.93 -10.33 -19.42
C LYS A 22 2.17 -9.35 -20.33
N PHE A 23 2.21 -8.07 -20.04
CA PHE A 23 1.50 -7.00 -20.73
C PHE A 23 2.45 -6.01 -21.43
N ASN A 24 3.64 -6.47 -21.84
CA ASN A 24 4.70 -5.60 -22.40
C ASN A 24 4.33 -4.86 -23.69
N SER A 25 3.22 -5.21 -24.34
CA SER A 25 2.68 -4.47 -25.49
C SER A 25 2.05 -3.11 -25.13
N SER A 26 1.88 -2.82 -23.84
CA SER A 26 1.30 -1.56 -23.39
C SER A 26 2.38 -0.60 -22.90
N ASP A 27 2.40 0.62 -23.44
CA ASP A 27 3.31 1.71 -23.02
C ASP A 27 3.07 2.15 -21.58
N LEU A 28 1.88 1.84 -21.02
CA LEU A 28 1.53 2.13 -19.63
C LEU A 28 2.35 1.31 -18.60
N ILE A 29 2.95 0.20 -19.03
CA ILE A 29 3.77 -0.65 -18.14
C ILE A 29 5.00 0.09 -17.61
N ALA A 30 5.62 0.93 -18.41
CA ALA A 30 6.80 1.71 -17.98
C ALA A 30 6.48 2.67 -16.82
N PRO A 31 5.47 3.55 -16.88
CA PRO A 31 5.08 4.39 -15.75
C PRO A 31 4.55 3.61 -14.54
N MET A 32 3.83 2.49 -14.73
CA MET A 32 3.43 1.60 -13.64
C MET A 32 4.65 1.04 -12.89
N LYS A 33 5.62 0.49 -13.61
CA LYS A 33 6.87 -0.02 -13.01
C LYS A 33 7.67 1.08 -12.33
N TYR A 34 7.67 2.28 -12.88
CA TYR A 34 8.38 3.42 -12.30
C TYR A 34 7.82 3.80 -10.93
N GLY A 35 6.51 3.91 -10.78
CA GLY A 35 5.85 4.19 -9.50
C GLY A 35 5.91 3.02 -8.51
N LEU A 36 5.96 1.77 -9.00
CA LEU A 36 5.95 0.56 -8.17
C LEU A 36 7.34 0.23 -7.58
N PHE A 37 8.43 0.55 -8.31
CA PHE A 37 9.79 0.15 -7.96
C PHE A 37 10.76 1.29 -7.56
N PRO A 38 10.32 2.43 -7.01
CA PRO A 38 11.24 3.51 -6.63
C PRO A 38 12.11 3.15 -5.41
N GLY A 39 12.01 1.93 -4.88
CA GLY A 39 12.66 1.49 -3.65
C GLY A 39 11.66 1.44 -2.48
N GLY A 40 12.19 1.52 -1.25
CA GLY A 40 11.40 1.48 -0.01
C GLY A 40 11.57 0.21 0.78
N LYS A 41 11.25 0.29 2.08
CA LYS A 41 11.51 -0.78 3.06
C LYS A 41 10.52 -1.96 2.95
N LYS A 42 9.42 -1.83 2.17
CA LYS A 42 8.37 -2.86 2.01
C LYS A 42 7.86 -3.40 3.37
N ILE A 43 7.58 -2.49 4.30
CA ILE A 43 7.17 -2.82 5.69
C ILE A 43 5.84 -3.56 5.69
N ARG A 44 4.87 -3.12 4.87
CA ARG A 44 3.55 -3.75 4.75
C ARG A 44 3.68 -5.21 4.35
N SER A 45 4.48 -5.47 3.35
CA SER A 45 4.81 -6.82 2.91
C SER A 45 5.48 -7.65 3.99
N LYS A 46 6.41 -7.05 4.76
CA LYS A 46 7.07 -7.75 5.86
C LYS A 46 6.06 -8.19 6.92
N ILE A 47 5.10 -7.36 7.28
CA ILE A 47 4.03 -7.70 8.23
C ILE A 47 3.23 -8.90 7.73
N ILE A 48 2.84 -8.92 6.45
CA ILE A 48 2.15 -10.08 5.85
C ILE A 48 2.97 -11.37 6.03
N PHE A 49 4.28 -11.32 5.78
CA PHE A 49 5.14 -12.48 5.94
C PHE A 49 5.35 -12.89 7.39
N ASP A 50 5.45 -11.94 8.32
CA ASP A 50 5.66 -12.23 9.74
C ASP A 50 4.37 -12.81 10.36
N VAL A 51 3.22 -12.21 10.12
CA VAL A 51 1.92 -12.76 10.56
C VAL A 51 1.64 -14.09 9.88
N GLY A 52 1.88 -14.18 8.57
CA GLY A 52 1.69 -15.44 7.85
C GLY A 52 2.58 -16.59 8.37
N LYS A 53 3.76 -16.28 8.92
CA LYS A 53 4.62 -17.26 9.57
C LYS A 53 4.04 -17.75 10.90
N ILE A 54 3.42 -16.87 11.68
CA ILE A 54 2.75 -17.23 12.95
C ILE A 54 1.66 -18.29 12.70
N PHE A 55 0.92 -18.11 11.60
CA PHE A 55 -0.20 -19.00 11.24
C PHE A 55 0.18 -20.06 10.19
N ASP A 56 1.45 -20.30 9.95
CA ASP A 56 1.94 -21.31 8.99
C ASP A 56 1.28 -21.21 7.61
N VAL A 57 1.18 -20.00 7.06
CA VAL A 57 0.64 -19.76 5.73
C VAL A 57 1.70 -20.04 4.66
N LYS A 58 1.33 -20.71 3.56
CA LYS A 58 2.22 -21.03 2.44
C LYS A 58 2.86 -19.74 1.88
N LYS A 59 4.18 -19.72 1.77
CA LYS A 59 4.95 -18.55 1.30
C LYS A 59 4.49 -18.01 -0.06
N LYS A 60 4.03 -18.89 -0.98
CA LYS A 60 3.50 -18.49 -2.28
C LYS A 60 2.25 -17.61 -2.13
N ASN A 61 1.33 -17.97 -1.24
CA ASN A 61 0.14 -17.18 -0.98
C ASN A 61 0.48 -15.83 -0.32
N LEU A 62 1.45 -15.82 0.62
CA LEU A 62 1.92 -14.57 1.23
C LEU A 62 2.55 -13.63 0.20
N LEU A 63 3.25 -14.16 -0.79
CA LEU A 63 3.84 -13.37 -1.87
C LEU A 63 2.76 -12.68 -2.72
N ILE A 64 1.65 -13.39 -3.02
CA ILE A 64 0.51 -12.85 -3.76
C ILE A 64 -0.18 -11.74 -2.95
N LEU A 65 -0.46 -11.95 -1.66
CA LEU A 65 -1.01 -10.91 -0.78
C LEU A 65 -0.10 -9.67 -0.73
N ALA A 66 1.21 -9.90 -0.56
CA ALA A 66 2.17 -8.81 -0.48
C ALA A 66 2.26 -8.02 -1.79
N ALA A 67 2.21 -8.70 -2.94
CA ALA A 67 2.20 -8.06 -4.25
C ALA A 67 0.96 -7.17 -4.45
N SER A 68 -0.22 -7.65 -4.07
CA SER A 68 -1.45 -6.86 -4.15
C SER A 68 -1.39 -5.61 -3.26
N VAL A 69 -0.90 -5.74 -2.03
CA VAL A 69 -0.74 -4.60 -1.11
C VAL A 69 0.27 -3.57 -1.63
N GLU A 70 1.37 -4.01 -2.23
CA GLU A 70 2.36 -3.07 -2.80
C GLU A 70 1.83 -2.37 -4.04
N ALA A 71 0.98 -3.02 -4.84
CA ALA A 71 0.29 -2.37 -5.97
C ALA A 71 -0.69 -1.29 -5.47
N ILE A 72 -1.50 -1.58 -4.44
CA ILE A 72 -2.35 -0.57 -3.77
C ILE A 72 -1.53 0.59 -3.22
N HIS A 73 -0.45 0.30 -2.52
CA HIS A 73 0.40 1.36 -1.96
C HIS A 73 1.08 2.20 -3.04
N ALA A 74 1.47 1.59 -4.16
CA ALA A 74 2.09 2.33 -5.26
C ALA A 74 1.09 3.24 -5.97
N TYR A 75 -0.14 2.77 -6.22
CA TYR A 75 -1.16 3.64 -6.83
C TYR A 75 -1.45 4.85 -5.93
N SER A 76 -1.59 4.64 -4.60
CA SER A 76 -1.88 5.76 -3.71
C SER A 76 -0.78 6.82 -3.76
N LEU A 77 0.49 6.41 -3.72
CA LEU A 77 1.61 7.34 -3.81
C LEU A 77 1.68 8.09 -5.16
N ILE A 78 1.37 7.41 -6.28
CA ILE A 78 1.34 8.06 -7.59
C ILE A 78 0.27 9.14 -7.65
N HIS A 79 -0.91 8.86 -7.07
CA HIS A 79 -2.01 9.82 -7.06
C HIS A 79 -1.80 10.93 -6.02
N ASP A 80 -1.27 10.61 -4.84
CA ASP A 80 -0.95 11.61 -3.82
C ASP A 80 0.06 12.65 -4.35
N ASP A 81 1.02 12.24 -5.21
CA ASP A 81 2.02 13.14 -5.79
C ASP A 81 1.46 14.13 -6.83
N LEU A 82 0.24 13.92 -7.36
CA LEU A 82 -0.32 14.75 -8.43
C LEU A 82 -0.47 16.23 -8.02
N PRO A 83 -0.39 17.19 -8.99
CA PRO A 83 -0.55 18.61 -8.71
C PRO A 83 -1.88 18.99 -8.04
N CYS A 84 -2.96 18.25 -8.31
CA CYS A 84 -4.27 18.43 -7.68
C CYS A 84 -4.39 17.77 -6.29
N MET A 85 -3.35 17.13 -5.80
CA MET A 85 -3.25 16.49 -4.48
C MET A 85 -2.13 17.18 -3.67
N ASP A 86 -1.09 16.44 -3.29
CA ASP A 86 0.02 16.96 -2.46
C ASP A 86 1.03 17.79 -3.29
N ASN A 87 0.98 17.74 -4.64
CA ASN A 87 1.87 18.42 -5.58
C ASN A 87 3.37 18.14 -5.32
N ASP A 88 3.69 16.88 -5.02
CA ASP A 88 5.05 16.44 -4.74
C ASP A 88 5.81 16.19 -6.06
N THR A 89 6.84 16.97 -6.35
CA THR A 89 7.68 16.80 -7.55
C THR A 89 8.73 15.70 -7.42
N LEU A 90 9.02 15.26 -6.20
CA LEU A 90 10.01 14.24 -5.89
C LEU A 90 9.42 13.13 -5.00
N ARG A 91 9.70 11.88 -5.35
CA ARG A 91 9.38 10.71 -4.53
C ARG A 91 10.62 9.83 -4.36
N ARG A 92 11.08 9.69 -3.10
CA ARG A 92 12.29 8.90 -2.76
C ARG A 92 13.52 9.34 -3.54
N GLY A 93 13.70 10.66 -3.71
CA GLY A 93 14.84 11.28 -4.39
C GLY A 93 14.81 11.18 -5.93
N LYS A 94 13.69 10.75 -6.51
CA LYS A 94 13.48 10.73 -7.97
C LYS A 94 12.27 11.59 -8.33
N PRO A 95 12.20 12.14 -9.56
CA PRO A 95 10.99 12.80 -10.03
C PRO A 95 9.76 11.92 -9.80
N SER A 96 8.64 12.53 -9.35
CA SER A 96 7.38 11.81 -9.23
C SER A 96 6.87 11.34 -10.60
N THR A 97 5.90 10.42 -10.62
CA THR A 97 5.44 9.82 -11.87
C THR A 97 4.85 10.85 -12.83
N HIS A 98 4.09 11.83 -12.31
CA HIS A 98 3.51 12.89 -13.15
C HIS A 98 4.56 13.84 -13.75
N VAL A 99 5.64 14.13 -13.01
CA VAL A 99 6.74 14.95 -13.53
C VAL A 99 7.47 14.23 -14.67
N ARG A 100 7.62 12.92 -14.59
CA ARG A 100 8.36 12.14 -15.59
C ARG A 100 7.54 11.76 -16.82
N PHE A 101 6.25 11.46 -16.66
CA PHE A 101 5.42 10.88 -17.72
C PHE A 101 4.17 11.70 -18.07
N GLY A 102 3.93 12.82 -17.36
CA GLY A 102 2.73 13.64 -17.49
C GLY A 102 1.61 13.17 -16.55
N GLU A 103 0.70 14.09 -16.24
CA GLU A 103 -0.37 13.90 -15.26
C GLU A 103 -1.36 12.79 -15.68
N SER A 104 -1.85 12.84 -16.92
CA SER A 104 -2.79 11.84 -17.44
C SER A 104 -2.20 10.43 -17.39
N THR A 105 -0.92 10.28 -17.75
CA THR A 105 -0.22 8.99 -17.68
C THR A 105 -0.07 8.53 -16.24
N ALA A 106 0.22 9.42 -15.29
CA ALA A 106 0.31 9.10 -13.88
C ALA A 106 -1.04 8.63 -13.32
N ILE A 107 -2.15 9.32 -13.64
CA ILE A 107 -3.50 8.92 -13.27
C ILE A 107 -3.80 7.51 -13.78
N LEU A 108 -3.55 7.24 -15.05
CA LEU A 108 -3.82 5.94 -15.66
C LEU A 108 -2.92 4.83 -15.09
N ALA A 109 -1.65 5.13 -14.81
CA ALA A 109 -0.72 4.18 -14.17
C ALA A 109 -1.19 3.81 -12.75
N GLY A 110 -1.64 4.79 -11.97
CA GLY A 110 -2.22 4.57 -10.64
C GLY A 110 -3.49 3.71 -10.71
N ASN A 111 -4.45 4.06 -11.58
CA ASN A 111 -5.67 3.28 -11.80
C ASN A 111 -5.37 1.83 -12.21
N SER A 112 -4.39 1.65 -13.09
CA SER A 112 -3.99 0.31 -13.53
C SER A 112 -3.35 -0.51 -12.41
N LEU A 113 -2.55 0.10 -11.53
CA LEU A 113 -2.01 -0.58 -10.35
C LEU A 113 -3.09 -0.93 -9.33
N LEU A 114 -4.09 -0.06 -9.14
CA LEU A 114 -5.24 -0.33 -8.29
C LEU A 114 -6.01 -1.55 -8.79
N THR A 115 -6.34 -1.62 -10.08
CA THR A 115 -7.05 -2.77 -10.66
C THR A 115 -6.19 -4.04 -10.67
N THR A 116 -4.89 -3.92 -10.98
CA THR A 116 -3.92 -5.04 -10.92
C THR A 116 -3.87 -5.68 -9.52
N ALA A 117 -4.03 -4.91 -8.45
CA ALA A 117 -4.05 -5.46 -7.09
C ALA A 117 -5.20 -6.47 -6.89
N PHE A 118 -6.38 -6.20 -7.41
CA PHE A 118 -7.53 -7.11 -7.34
C PHE A 118 -7.40 -8.28 -8.31
N GLU A 119 -6.87 -8.03 -9.49
CA GLU A 119 -6.55 -9.08 -10.47
C GLU A 119 -5.59 -10.12 -9.87
N ILE A 120 -4.51 -9.69 -9.19
CA ILE A 120 -3.57 -10.56 -8.49
C ILE A 120 -4.27 -11.41 -7.41
N LEU A 121 -5.22 -10.86 -6.66
CA LEU A 121 -5.95 -11.60 -5.64
C LEU A 121 -6.96 -12.60 -6.23
N SER A 122 -7.48 -12.35 -7.41
CA SER A 122 -8.41 -13.24 -8.12
C SER A 122 -7.68 -14.37 -8.87
N ASP A 123 -6.37 -14.24 -9.11
CA ASP A 123 -5.56 -15.17 -9.90
C ASP A 123 -5.63 -16.61 -9.34
N LYS A 124 -5.69 -17.59 -10.26
CA LYS A 124 -5.66 -19.03 -9.96
C LYS A 124 -4.41 -19.49 -9.20
N ASN A 125 -3.34 -18.71 -9.25
CA ASN A 125 -2.11 -18.97 -8.49
C ASN A 125 -2.27 -18.78 -6.98
N LEU A 126 -3.28 -18.01 -6.53
CA LEU A 126 -3.71 -17.98 -5.14
C LEU A 126 -4.52 -19.26 -4.85
N LYS A 127 -3.82 -20.30 -4.37
CA LYS A 127 -4.39 -21.64 -4.14
C LYS A 127 -5.26 -21.67 -2.87
N VAL A 128 -6.46 -21.05 -2.98
CA VAL A 128 -7.53 -21.06 -1.96
C VAL A 128 -8.88 -21.14 -2.67
N ASN A 129 -9.96 -21.44 -1.92
CA ASN A 129 -11.30 -21.46 -2.50
C ASN A 129 -11.81 -20.05 -2.84
N ASP A 130 -12.78 -19.94 -3.73
CA ASP A 130 -13.27 -18.68 -4.24
C ASP A 130 -13.94 -17.81 -3.17
N ASN A 131 -14.55 -18.41 -2.16
CA ASN A 131 -15.10 -17.66 -1.01
C ASN A 131 -13.98 -16.89 -0.26
N ILE A 132 -12.82 -17.49 -0.08
CA ILE A 132 -11.68 -16.81 0.55
C ILE A 132 -11.15 -15.71 -0.37
N LYS A 133 -11.03 -15.95 -1.69
CA LYS A 133 -10.64 -14.92 -2.66
C LYS A 133 -11.60 -13.74 -2.62
N SER A 134 -12.91 -13.99 -2.70
CA SER A 134 -13.95 -12.97 -2.61
C SER A 134 -13.83 -12.14 -1.32
N ARG A 135 -13.61 -12.78 -0.18
CA ARG A 135 -13.42 -12.09 1.11
C ARG A 135 -12.15 -11.23 1.12
N LEU A 136 -11.04 -11.70 0.54
CA LEU A 136 -9.80 -10.93 0.44
C LEU A 136 -9.97 -9.72 -0.48
N ILE A 137 -10.61 -9.90 -1.64
CA ILE A 137 -10.92 -8.83 -2.59
C ILE A 137 -11.83 -7.79 -1.93
N ASN A 138 -12.93 -8.21 -1.30
CA ASN A 138 -13.85 -7.31 -0.58
C ASN A 138 -13.12 -6.54 0.53
N PHE A 139 -12.27 -7.21 1.31
CA PHE A 139 -11.55 -6.54 2.38
C PHE A 139 -10.52 -5.54 1.85
N LEU A 140 -9.74 -5.89 0.81
CA LEU A 140 -8.79 -4.98 0.20
C LEU A 140 -9.49 -3.77 -0.45
N SER A 141 -10.63 -3.98 -1.12
CA SER A 141 -11.40 -2.89 -1.73
C SER A 141 -11.92 -1.89 -0.68
N ARG A 142 -12.39 -2.38 0.47
CA ARG A 142 -12.78 -1.51 1.59
C ARG A 142 -11.59 -0.76 2.20
N CYS A 143 -10.40 -1.38 2.24
CA CYS A 143 -9.19 -0.73 2.74
C CYS A 143 -8.62 0.31 1.77
N SER A 144 -8.85 0.19 0.46
CA SER A 144 -8.38 1.15 -0.54
C SER A 144 -9.42 2.21 -0.92
N GLY A 145 -10.71 1.92 -0.78
CA GLY A 145 -11.80 2.81 -1.18
C GLY A 145 -12.20 3.87 -0.15
N GLN A 146 -13.48 4.24 -0.16
CA GLN A 146 -14.05 5.33 0.67
C GLN A 146 -13.90 5.13 2.18
N THR A 147 -13.88 3.88 2.65
CA THR A 147 -13.70 3.55 4.09
C THR A 147 -12.23 3.34 4.47
N GLY A 148 -11.32 3.51 3.51
CA GLY A 148 -9.89 3.33 3.62
C GLY A 148 -9.11 4.49 2.99
N ILE A 149 -8.09 4.17 2.19
CA ILE A 149 -7.10 5.13 1.66
C ILE A 149 -7.76 6.32 0.96
N ALA A 150 -8.66 6.10 -0.02
CA ALA A 150 -9.27 7.18 -0.78
C ALA A 150 -10.12 8.10 0.13
N GLY A 151 -10.91 7.54 1.06
CA GLY A 151 -11.65 8.34 2.02
C GLY A 151 -10.77 9.04 3.06
N GLY A 152 -9.61 8.45 3.40
CA GLY A 152 -8.61 9.09 4.25
C GLY A 152 -7.94 10.28 3.56
N GLN A 153 -7.50 10.12 2.31
CA GLN A 153 -6.91 11.20 1.51
C GLN A 153 -7.90 12.34 1.26
N TYR A 154 -9.17 12.02 0.98
CA TYR A 154 -10.22 13.04 0.87
C TYR A 154 -10.35 13.89 2.14
N LEU A 155 -10.30 13.26 3.33
CA LEU A 155 -10.35 13.97 4.61
C LEU A 155 -9.08 14.80 4.84
N ASP A 156 -7.92 14.29 4.50
CA ASP A 156 -6.63 14.95 4.64
C ASP A 156 -6.62 16.27 3.87
N LEU A 157 -6.90 16.26 2.58
CA LEU A 157 -7.03 17.46 1.74
C LEU A 157 -8.07 18.46 2.27
N ASN A 158 -9.19 17.96 2.82
CA ASN A 158 -10.22 18.84 3.39
C ASN A 158 -9.84 19.45 4.72
N TYR A 159 -8.87 18.87 5.44
CA TYR A 159 -8.43 19.33 6.75
C TYR A 159 -7.23 20.28 6.71
N GLU A 160 -6.45 20.32 5.61
CA GLU A 160 -5.23 21.13 5.48
C GLU A 160 -5.40 22.60 5.93
N LYS A 161 -6.55 23.22 5.63
CA LYS A 161 -6.80 24.64 5.93
C LYS A 161 -7.83 24.82 7.07
N LYS A 162 -8.11 23.79 7.85
CA LYS A 162 -9.16 23.82 8.87
C LYS A 162 -8.61 23.43 10.24
N LYS A 163 -9.06 24.10 11.29
CA LYS A 163 -8.87 23.62 12.65
C LYS A 163 -9.83 22.45 12.90
N VAL A 164 -9.31 21.26 13.07
CA VAL A 164 -10.07 20.04 13.34
C VAL A 164 -9.65 19.42 14.67
N SER A 165 -10.55 18.69 15.32
CA SER A 165 -10.23 18.01 16.57
C SER A 165 -9.24 16.85 16.33
N LEU A 166 -8.46 16.53 17.37
CA LEU A 166 -7.53 15.38 17.35
C LEU A 166 -8.24 14.08 16.94
N GLN A 167 -9.48 13.86 17.40
CA GLN A 167 -10.25 12.66 17.05
C GLN A 167 -10.53 12.56 15.55
N LYS A 168 -10.76 13.69 14.87
CA LYS A 168 -10.95 13.73 13.41
C LYS A 168 -9.64 13.41 12.67
N ILE A 169 -8.51 13.94 13.15
CA ILE A 169 -7.17 13.64 12.61
C ILE A 169 -6.89 12.15 12.77
N LEU A 170 -7.04 11.58 13.96
CA LEU A 170 -6.82 10.15 14.20
C LEU A 170 -7.71 9.26 13.32
N ASN A 171 -8.96 9.64 13.08
CA ASN A 171 -9.86 8.91 12.19
C ASN A 171 -9.42 9.01 10.73
N MET A 172 -8.95 10.16 10.27
CA MET A 172 -8.38 10.37 8.94
C MET A 172 -7.14 9.49 8.74
N GLU A 173 -6.17 9.51 9.67
CA GLU A 173 -4.96 8.71 9.65
C GLU A 173 -5.26 7.20 9.67
N LEU A 174 -6.24 6.80 10.48
CA LEU A 174 -6.69 5.42 10.51
C LEU A 174 -7.20 4.95 9.14
N LYS A 175 -7.91 5.80 8.40
CA LYS A 175 -8.37 5.49 7.04
C LYS A 175 -7.23 5.53 6.04
N LYS A 176 -6.46 6.64 5.97
CA LYS A 176 -5.40 6.87 4.99
C LYS A 176 -4.29 5.82 5.09
N THR A 177 -3.89 5.49 6.32
CA THR A 177 -2.73 4.63 6.60
C THR A 177 -3.11 3.33 7.31
N GLY A 178 -3.88 3.40 8.39
CA GLY A 178 -4.20 2.26 9.26
C GLY A 178 -4.93 1.11 8.56
N LYS A 179 -5.84 1.39 7.65
CA LYS A 179 -6.65 0.37 6.95
C LYS A 179 -5.83 -0.59 6.11
N LEU A 180 -4.80 -0.13 5.41
CA LEU A 180 -3.94 -1.03 4.64
C LEU A 180 -3.04 -1.88 5.56
N PHE A 181 -2.61 -1.35 6.70
CA PHE A 181 -1.92 -2.14 7.73
C PHE A 181 -2.85 -3.17 8.39
N GLU A 182 -4.12 -2.82 8.62
CA GLU A 182 -5.15 -3.76 9.07
C GLU A 182 -5.26 -4.94 8.10
N PHE A 183 -5.33 -4.69 6.80
CA PHE A 183 -5.33 -5.75 5.79
C PHE A 183 -4.06 -6.63 5.89
N CYS A 184 -2.89 -6.03 6.05
CA CYS A 184 -1.63 -6.77 6.16
C CYS A 184 -1.61 -7.76 7.33
N CYS A 185 -2.24 -7.39 8.44
CA CYS A 185 -2.33 -8.25 9.63
C CYS A 185 -3.43 -9.31 9.52
N VAL A 186 -4.56 -9.00 8.89
CA VAL A 186 -5.74 -9.89 8.87
C VAL A 186 -5.76 -10.84 7.68
N ALA A 187 -5.26 -10.43 6.51
CA ALA A 187 -5.34 -11.26 5.30
C ALA A 187 -4.69 -12.65 5.44
N PRO A 188 -3.54 -12.83 6.12
CA PRO A 188 -2.99 -14.16 6.38
C PRO A 188 -3.92 -15.07 7.20
N LEU A 189 -4.69 -14.51 8.15
CA LEU A 189 -5.65 -15.26 8.95
C LEU A 189 -6.84 -15.73 8.10
N LEU A 190 -7.30 -14.91 7.16
CA LEU A 190 -8.36 -15.29 6.23
C LEU A 190 -7.96 -16.50 5.39
N LEU A 191 -6.70 -16.59 4.97
CA LEU A 191 -6.17 -17.76 4.24
C LEU A 191 -6.22 -19.05 5.05
N LYS A 192 -6.11 -18.96 6.37
CA LYS A 192 -6.18 -20.10 7.31
C LYS A 192 -7.58 -20.33 7.89
N LYS A 193 -8.58 -19.54 7.48
CA LYS A 193 -9.94 -19.55 8.03
C LYS A 193 -9.97 -19.32 9.55
N ASN A 194 -8.92 -18.70 10.10
CA ASN A 194 -8.85 -18.37 11.52
C ASN A 194 -9.75 -17.17 11.82
N LYS A 195 -10.91 -17.42 12.44
CA LYS A 195 -11.86 -16.35 12.82
C LYS A 195 -11.56 -15.81 14.22
N LYS A 196 -10.96 -16.62 15.10
CA LYS A 196 -10.75 -16.31 16.52
C LYS A 196 -9.88 -15.06 16.71
N ASP A 197 -8.79 -14.98 15.96
CA ASP A 197 -7.77 -13.94 16.16
C ASP A 197 -7.96 -12.70 15.27
N ILE A 198 -8.96 -12.69 14.36
CA ILE A 198 -9.18 -11.57 13.42
C ILE A 198 -9.32 -10.24 14.16
N LYS A 199 -10.15 -10.17 15.22
CA LYS A 199 -10.39 -8.92 15.98
C LYS A 199 -9.10 -8.38 16.59
N PHE A 200 -8.27 -9.27 17.14
CA PHE A 200 -7.00 -8.92 17.75
C PHE A 200 -5.99 -8.38 16.70
N PHE A 201 -5.80 -9.12 15.60
CA PHE A 201 -4.88 -8.69 14.53
C PHE A 201 -5.38 -7.48 13.74
N SER A 202 -6.69 -7.26 13.64
CA SER A 202 -7.28 -6.04 13.10
C SER A 202 -6.89 -4.82 13.94
N LYS A 203 -6.99 -4.93 15.27
CA LYS A 203 -6.56 -3.86 16.19
C LYS A 203 -5.07 -3.59 16.04
N ILE A 204 -4.23 -4.63 16.10
CA ILE A 204 -2.77 -4.50 15.92
C ILE A 204 -2.42 -3.79 14.60
N GLY A 205 -3.06 -4.18 13.49
CA GLY A 205 -2.80 -3.55 12.20
C GLY A 205 -3.12 -2.06 12.20
N LYS A 206 -4.25 -1.67 12.76
CA LYS A 206 -4.65 -0.27 12.90
C LYS A 206 -3.67 0.53 13.77
N ASP A 207 -3.28 -0.03 14.91
CA ASP A 207 -2.37 0.61 15.85
C ASP A 207 -0.97 0.79 15.22
N ILE A 208 -0.46 -0.22 14.49
CA ILE A 208 0.80 -0.10 13.73
C ILE A 208 0.70 1.00 12.68
N GLY A 209 -0.40 1.07 11.92
CA GLY A 209 -0.59 2.09 10.89
C GLY A 209 -0.63 3.49 11.47
N LEU A 210 -1.33 3.68 12.59
CA LEU A 210 -1.39 4.96 13.29
C LEU A 210 -0.02 5.37 13.84
N MET A 211 0.70 4.44 14.49
CA MET A 211 2.08 4.70 14.95
C MET A 211 3.00 5.07 13.80
N PHE A 212 2.85 4.41 12.65
CA PHE A 212 3.67 4.68 11.46
C PHE A 212 3.47 6.12 11.00
N GLN A 213 2.22 6.58 10.94
CA GLN A 213 1.90 7.94 10.54
C GLN A 213 2.42 8.98 11.52
N ILE A 214 2.20 8.79 12.83
CA ILE A 214 2.73 9.68 13.86
C ILE A 214 4.25 9.84 13.72
N VAL A 215 4.98 8.76 13.42
CA VAL A 215 6.43 8.82 13.22
C VAL A 215 6.78 9.58 11.94
N ASP A 216 6.04 9.39 10.84
CA ASP A 216 6.25 10.15 9.61
C ASP A 216 6.01 11.65 9.83
N ASP A 217 4.93 12.04 10.51
CA ASP A 217 4.63 13.43 10.87
C ASP A 217 5.71 14.07 11.76
N MET A 218 6.26 13.31 12.72
CA MET A 218 7.36 13.78 13.55
C MET A 218 8.65 14.01 12.74
N ILE A 219 8.90 13.20 11.72
CA ILE A 219 10.07 13.36 10.83
C ILE A 219 9.89 14.60 9.95
N ASP A 220 8.70 14.80 9.41
CA ASP A 220 8.36 15.97 8.59
C ASP A 220 8.44 17.26 9.42
N PHE A 221 7.90 17.27 10.65
CA PHE A 221 7.96 18.41 11.57
C PHE A 221 9.42 18.78 11.94
N LYS A 222 10.29 17.80 12.14
CA LYS A 222 11.71 18.07 12.47
C LYS A 222 12.53 18.52 11.26
N GLY A 223 11.96 18.61 10.07
CA GLY A 223 12.65 19.04 8.85
C GLY A 223 13.78 18.11 8.40
N ILE A 224 13.77 16.83 8.80
CA ILE A 224 14.83 15.87 8.47
C ILE A 224 14.59 15.32 7.07
N THR A 225 14.85 16.14 6.05
CA THR A 225 14.65 15.84 4.62
C THR A 225 15.27 14.53 4.19
N LYS A 226 16.42 14.14 4.76
CA LYS A 226 17.12 12.90 4.43
C LYS A 226 16.35 11.65 4.88
N LEU A 227 15.53 11.74 5.91
CA LEU A 227 14.68 10.64 6.41
C LEU A 227 13.32 10.61 5.73
N ALA A 228 12.74 11.76 5.44
CA ALA A 228 11.43 11.89 4.78
C ALA A 228 11.47 11.43 3.30
N GLY A 229 12.61 11.61 2.62
CA GLY A 229 12.78 11.25 1.21
C GLY A 229 12.02 12.15 0.22
N LYS A 230 11.40 13.24 0.73
CA LYS A 230 10.70 14.30 0.01
C LYS A 230 11.10 15.66 0.60
N LYS A 231 10.79 16.77 -0.05
CA LYS A 231 10.89 18.10 0.59
C LYS A 231 9.93 18.12 1.78
N THR A 232 10.45 18.44 2.96
CA THR A 232 9.63 18.74 4.15
C THR A 232 8.96 20.08 3.94
N LYS A 233 7.69 20.18 4.22
CA LYS A 233 6.92 21.44 4.17
C LYS A 233 7.22 22.28 5.40
#